data_75aab11e799cc6c83b95e363eeb31f05
#
_entry.id   75aab11e799cc6c83b95e363eeb31f05
#
_cell.length_a   1.000
_cell.length_b   1.000
_cell.length_c   1.000
_cell.angle_alpha   90.00
_cell.angle_beta   90.00
_cell.angle_gamma   90.00
#
_symmetry.space_group_name_H-M   'P 1'
#
loop_
_entity.id
_entity.type
_entity.pdbx_description
1 polymer ?
#
loop_
_entity_poly.entity_id
_entity_poly.type
_entity_poly.pdbx_seq_one_letter_code
_entity_poly.pdbx_strand_id
1 'polypeptide(L)'
;IPPDIPVVYSLSIKPVLTNRQNITGVYIETPLGQYLELIERYFPDISKIAVIDDSGFSLIDVSQRNTTQSKKIKAADSAYLIAALNAEASEIQAIVLTPNSKFMGSATLDEIYLFSFRNKKPVLGLSEKNVKAGSLLAVVFNLSSVALKTSELVNKVLQRGSAEGIGQMPPSSYDIYINLITADKMNVKIPQSLIDVAKKVIK
;
A
#
# COMPACT_ATOMS: atom_id res chain seq x y z
N ILE A 1 -21.19 -21.72 -6.13
CA ILE A 1 -21.43 -21.37 -7.55
C ILE A 1 -20.90 -22.53 -8.38
N PRO A 2 -21.69 -23.10 -9.31
CA PRO A 2 -21.23 -24.17 -10.21
C PRO A 2 -19.96 -23.78 -10.96
N PRO A 3 -19.03 -24.71 -11.26
CA PRO A 3 -17.75 -24.38 -11.87
C PRO A 3 -17.83 -23.84 -13.31
N ASP A 4 -18.90 -24.16 -14.01
CA ASP A 4 -19.22 -23.73 -15.37
C ASP A 4 -19.70 -22.26 -15.44
N ILE A 5 -20.21 -21.71 -14.34
CA ILE A 5 -20.65 -20.31 -14.30
C ILE A 5 -19.43 -19.40 -14.11
N PRO A 6 -19.16 -18.47 -15.03
CA PRO A 6 -18.07 -17.52 -14.88
C PRO A 6 -18.32 -16.56 -13.72
N VAL A 7 -17.28 -16.20 -13.00
CA VAL A 7 -17.33 -15.27 -11.86
C VAL A 7 -16.45 -14.08 -12.13
N VAL A 8 -17.01 -12.89 -12.00
CA VAL A 8 -16.25 -11.63 -11.96
C VAL A 8 -16.44 -10.99 -10.60
N TYR A 9 -15.37 -10.84 -9.85
CA TYR A 9 -15.39 -10.15 -8.54
C TYR A 9 -14.82 -8.74 -8.63
N SER A 10 -15.13 -7.92 -7.64
CA SER A 10 -14.58 -6.58 -7.49
C SER A 10 -14.33 -6.25 -6.03
N LEU A 11 -13.41 -5.31 -5.78
CA LEU A 11 -13.08 -4.81 -4.43
C LEU A 11 -12.53 -5.87 -3.46
N SER A 12 -12.02 -6.99 -3.96
CA SER A 12 -11.21 -7.88 -3.11
C SER A 12 -9.91 -7.19 -2.74
N ILE A 13 -9.45 -7.35 -1.50
CA ILE A 13 -8.21 -6.71 -1.06
C ILE A 13 -7.02 -7.24 -1.88
N LYS A 14 -6.93 -8.55 -2.05
CA LYS A 14 -5.90 -9.25 -2.86
C LYS A 14 -6.55 -10.09 -3.94
N PRO A 15 -5.77 -10.56 -4.93
CA PRO A 15 -6.27 -11.56 -5.87
C PRO A 15 -6.89 -12.76 -5.12
N VAL A 16 -8.02 -13.22 -5.61
CA VAL A 16 -8.70 -14.39 -5.01
C VAL A 16 -7.93 -15.64 -5.37
N LEU A 17 -7.35 -16.30 -4.37
CA LEU A 17 -6.67 -17.58 -4.52
C LEU A 17 -7.70 -18.70 -4.44
N THR A 18 -7.87 -19.45 -5.53
CA THR A 18 -8.83 -20.54 -5.64
C THR A 18 -8.37 -21.52 -6.72
N ASN A 19 -8.80 -22.78 -6.61
CA ASN A 19 -8.61 -23.78 -7.68
C ASN A 19 -9.59 -23.59 -8.84
N ARG A 20 -10.51 -22.63 -8.75
CA ARG A 20 -11.47 -22.32 -9.80
C ARG A 20 -10.79 -21.54 -10.92
N GLN A 21 -10.81 -22.07 -12.14
CA GLN A 21 -10.22 -21.43 -13.31
C GLN A 21 -11.15 -20.39 -13.94
N ASN A 22 -12.48 -20.59 -13.82
CA ASN A 22 -13.49 -19.70 -14.42
C ASN A 22 -13.83 -18.52 -13.50
N ILE A 23 -12.79 -17.78 -13.06
CA ILE A 23 -12.86 -16.60 -12.18
C ILE A 23 -11.87 -15.52 -12.59
N THR A 24 -12.33 -14.29 -12.60
CA THR A 24 -11.49 -13.09 -12.76
C THR A 24 -12.01 -11.96 -11.89
N GLY A 25 -11.32 -10.85 -11.82
CA GLY A 25 -11.81 -9.68 -11.08
C GLY A 25 -10.77 -8.61 -10.85
N VAL A 26 -11.19 -7.58 -10.14
CA VAL A 26 -10.36 -6.44 -9.76
C VAL A 26 -10.13 -6.45 -8.26
N TYR A 27 -8.86 -6.56 -7.85
CA TYR A 27 -8.43 -6.41 -6.45
C TYR A 27 -7.93 -4.98 -6.20
N ILE A 28 -7.96 -4.53 -4.94
CA ILE A 28 -7.69 -3.13 -4.58
C ILE A 28 -6.37 -2.93 -3.82
N GLU A 29 -5.54 -3.95 -3.72
CA GLU A 29 -4.20 -3.82 -3.14
C GLU A 29 -3.39 -2.79 -3.94
N THR A 30 -2.82 -1.81 -3.24
CA THR A 30 -1.85 -0.90 -3.85
C THR A 30 -0.52 -1.62 -3.98
N PRO A 31 -0.03 -1.86 -5.21
CA PRO A 31 1.27 -2.48 -5.40
C PRO A 31 2.39 -1.65 -4.77
N LEU A 32 3.38 -2.31 -4.17
CA LEU A 32 4.53 -1.63 -3.58
C LEU A 32 5.23 -0.68 -4.57
N GLY A 33 5.26 -1.06 -5.85
CA GLY A 33 5.83 -0.22 -6.92
C GLY A 33 5.24 1.19 -6.98
N GLN A 34 3.95 1.37 -6.66
CA GLN A 34 3.32 2.70 -6.61
C GLN A 34 3.91 3.60 -5.52
N TYR A 35 4.26 3.01 -4.36
CA TYR A 35 4.95 3.75 -3.28
C TYR A 35 6.39 4.06 -3.66
N LEU A 36 7.10 3.11 -4.29
CA LEU A 36 8.49 3.29 -4.72
C LEU A 36 8.60 4.42 -5.76
N GLU A 37 7.73 4.41 -6.77
CA GLU A 37 7.66 5.46 -7.80
C GLU A 37 7.36 6.83 -7.18
N LEU A 38 6.44 6.89 -6.21
CA LEU A 38 6.09 8.12 -5.51
C LEU A 38 7.25 8.63 -4.67
N ILE A 39 7.90 7.75 -3.89
CA ILE A 39 9.07 8.10 -3.06
C ILE A 39 10.17 8.67 -3.94
N GLU A 40 10.52 7.98 -5.00
CA GLU A 40 11.59 8.38 -5.89
C GLU A 40 11.33 9.71 -6.60
N ARG A 41 10.08 9.93 -7.00
CA ARG A 41 9.70 11.17 -7.70
C ARG A 41 9.65 12.38 -6.77
N TYR A 42 9.19 12.21 -5.54
CA TYR A 42 8.86 13.34 -4.66
C TYR A 42 9.71 13.43 -3.39
N PHE A 43 10.41 12.35 -3.02
CA PHE A 43 11.22 12.25 -1.81
C PHE A 43 12.59 11.59 -2.09
N PRO A 44 13.41 12.22 -2.94
CA PRO A 44 14.69 11.62 -3.40
C PRO A 44 15.68 11.33 -2.24
N ASP A 45 15.52 12.00 -1.11
CA ASP A 45 16.34 11.78 0.09
C ASP A 45 15.96 10.50 0.86
N ILE A 46 14.83 9.87 0.51
CA ILE A 46 14.42 8.59 1.11
C ILE A 46 15.00 7.47 0.26
N SER A 47 16.03 6.81 0.79
CA SER A 47 16.72 5.68 0.15
C SER A 47 16.40 4.32 0.80
N LYS A 48 16.04 4.29 2.10
CA LYS A 48 15.74 3.06 2.83
C LYS A 48 14.36 3.11 3.50
N ILE A 49 13.53 2.15 3.20
CA ILE A 49 12.17 2.05 3.75
C ILE A 49 11.96 0.72 4.47
N ALA A 50 11.11 0.74 5.49
CA ALA A 50 10.56 -0.45 6.10
C ALA A 50 9.18 -0.74 5.49
N VAL A 51 8.98 -1.94 4.95
CA VAL A 51 7.68 -2.41 4.43
C VAL A 51 7.12 -3.42 5.41
N ILE A 52 6.03 -3.08 6.09
CA ILE A 52 5.41 -3.95 7.11
C ILE A 52 4.46 -4.93 6.42
N ASP A 53 4.71 -6.22 6.62
CA ASP A 53 3.90 -7.33 6.11
C ASP A 53 3.47 -8.30 7.25
N ASP A 54 2.74 -9.37 6.93
CA ASP A 54 2.24 -10.34 7.91
C ASP A 54 3.33 -11.10 8.68
N SER A 55 4.58 -11.04 8.23
CA SER A 55 5.71 -11.73 8.88
C SER A 55 6.58 -10.81 9.73
N GLY A 56 6.35 -9.49 9.67
CA GLY A 56 7.19 -8.48 10.31
C GLY A 56 7.41 -7.29 9.39
N PHE A 57 8.67 -6.97 9.08
CA PHE A 57 8.95 -5.97 8.07
C PHE A 57 10.21 -6.31 7.26
N SER A 58 10.27 -5.72 6.05
CA SER A 58 11.45 -5.81 5.18
C SER A 58 12.06 -4.42 5.02
N LEU A 59 13.37 -4.30 5.19
CA LEU A 59 14.13 -3.12 4.79
C LEU A 59 14.40 -3.19 3.30
N ILE A 60 14.01 -2.15 2.57
CA ILE A 60 14.20 -2.07 1.12
C ILE A 60 15.06 -0.86 0.82
N ASP A 61 16.14 -1.07 0.10
CA ASP A 61 16.96 0.00 -0.48
C ASP A 61 16.32 0.46 -1.81
N VAL A 62 15.71 1.63 -1.78
CA VAL A 62 15.02 2.22 -2.93
C VAL A 62 15.99 2.81 -3.95
N SER A 63 17.21 3.16 -3.53
CA SER A 63 18.23 3.75 -4.40
C SER A 63 18.82 2.74 -5.41
N GLN A 64 18.65 1.44 -5.16
CA GLN A 64 19.20 0.36 -5.98
C GLN A 64 18.11 -0.35 -6.78
N ARG A 65 17.56 0.31 -7.80
CA ARG A 65 16.46 -0.20 -8.64
C ARG A 65 16.70 -1.57 -9.28
N ASN A 66 17.93 -1.93 -9.60
CA ASN A 66 18.27 -3.16 -10.32
C ASN A 66 18.75 -4.32 -9.42
N THR A 67 19.01 -4.06 -8.15
CA THR A 67 19.46 -5.06 -7.17
C THR A 67 18.84 -4.78 -5.81
N THR A 68 17.50 -4.82 -5.72
CA THR A 68 16.78 -4.53 -4.48
C THR A 68 17.25 -5.45 -3.36
N GLN A 69 18.17 -4.99 -2.53
CA GLN A 69 18.55 -5.69 -1.32
C GLN A 69 17.44 -5.49 -0.29
N SER A 70 16.76 -6.55 0.06
CA SER A 70 15.77 -6.54 1.12
C SER A 70 16.25 -7.35 2.31
N LYS A 71 16.36 -6.72 3.48
CA LYS A 71 16.56 -7.41 4.76
C LYS A 71 15.20 -7.65 5.39
N LYS A 72 14.79 -8.91 5.51
CA LYS A 72 13.51 -9.28 6.12
C LYS A 72 13.68 -9.55 7.61
N ILE A 73 12.88 -8.87 8.42
CA ILE A 73 12.87 -9.02 9.88
C ILE A 73 11.50 -9.57 10.28
N LYS A 74 11.51 -10.80 10.81
CA LYS A 74 10.29 -11.46 11.27
C LYS A 74 9.89 -10.94 12.64
N ALA A 75 8.58 -10.76 12.83
CA ALA A 75 8.00 -10.44 14.13
C ALA A 75 6.86 -11.41 14.47
N ALA A 76 6.89 -11.92 15.68
CA ALA A 76 5.86 -12.84 16.17
C ALA A 76 4.56 -12.09 16.47
N ASP A 77 4.68 -10.89 17.03
CA ASP A 77 3.57 -10.02 17.45
C ASP A 77 3.96 -8.53 17.33
N SER A 78 3.08 -7.65 17.78
CA SER A 78 3.28 -6.20 17.72
C SER A 78 4.45 -5.72 18.57
N ALA A 79 4.66 -6.30 19.75
CA ALA A 79 5.75 -5.92 20.63
C ALA A 79 7.12 -6.23 20.00
N TYR A 80 7.25 -7.40 19.38
CA TYR A 80 8.44 -7.75 18.61
C TYR A 80 8.61 -6.87 17.37
N LEU A 81 7.53 -6.51 16.69
CA LEU A 81 7.59 -5.59 15.55
C LEU A 81 8.16 -4.24 15.97
N ILE A 82 7.64 -3.65 17.05
CA ILE A 82 8.07 -2.34 17.54
C ILE A 82 9.51 -2.39 18.07
N ALA A 83 9.88 -3.46 18.78
CA ALA A 83 11.25 -3.67 19.23
C ALA A 83 12.24 -3.74 18.04
N ALA A 84 11.88 -4.47 16.99
CA ALA A 84 12.70 -4.59 15.80
C ALA A 84 12.77 -3.27 15.01
N LEU A 85 11.66 -2.51 14.90
CA LEU A 85 11.68 -1.18 14.29
C LEU A 85 12.59 -0.22 15.07
N ASN A 86 12.58 -0.27 16.41
CA ASN A 86 13.48 0.54 17.23
C ASN A 86 14.95 0.16 17.01
N ALA A 87 15.27 -1.13 16.89
CA ALA A 87 16.64 -1.60 16.64
C ALA A 87 17.18 -1.13 15.27
N GLU A 88 16.31 -1.01 14.28
CA GLU A 88 16.67 -0.58 12.91
C GLU A 88 16.34 0.91 12.65
N ALA A 89 16.03 1.69 13.70
CA ALA A 89 15.56 3.07 13.55
C ALA A 89 16.55 3.99 12.81
N SER A 90 17.86 3.76 12.94
CA SER A 90 18.89 4.51 12.21
C SER A 90 18.91 4.21 10.71
N GLU A 91 18.51 3.01 10.33
CA GLU A 91 18.51 2.56 8.93
C GLU A 91 17.23 2.92 8.18
N ILE A 92 16.11 3.12 8.89
CA ILE A 92 14.80 3.40 8.32
C ILE A 92 14.64 4.91 8.07
N GLN A 93 14.16 5.30 6.90
CA GLN A 93 13.81 6.68 6.58
C GLN A 93 12.30 6.88 6.39
N ALA A 94 11.56 5.82 6.00
CA ALA A 94 10.10 5.82 5.96
C ALA A 94 9.55 4.41 6.19
N ILE A 95 8.26 4.33 6.49
CA ILE A 95 7.52 3.07 6.71
C ILE A 95 6.39 2.99 5.70
N VAL A 96 6.28 1.87 4.99
CA VAL A 96 5.16 1.56 4.10
C VAL A 96 4.31 0.47 4.73
N LEU A 97 3.01 0.73 4.88
CA LEU A 97 2.05 -0.26 5.34
C LEU A 97 1.57 -1.10 4.15
N THR A 98 1.38 -2.39 4.35
CA THR A 98 0.75 -3.27 3.35
C THR A 98 -0.63 -3.74 3.81
N PRO A 99 -1.58 -4.00 2.89
CA PRO A 99 -2.90 -4.48 3.26
C PRO A 99 -2.84 -5.92 3.81
N ASN A 100 -3.84 -6.27 4.61
CA ASN A 100 -3.97 -7.60 5.24
C ASN A 100 -2.82 -8.00 6.19
N SER A 101 -2.04 -7.06 6.65
CA SER A 101 -1.07 -7.33 7.69
C SER A 101 -1.78 -7.64 9.01
N LYS A 102 -1.33 -8.67 9.73
CA LYS A 102 -1.76 -8.93 11.11
C LYS A 102 -1.47 -7.74 12.04
N PHE A 103 -0.60 -6.84 11.61
CA PHE A 103 -0.20 -5.62 12.32
C PHE A 103 -1.08 -4.40 11.99
N MET A 104 -2.20 -4.58 11.25
CA MET A 104 -3.14 -3.49 10.93
C MET A 104 -4.22 -3.24 11.99
N GLY A 105 -4.18 -3.92 13.13
CA GLY A 105 -5.04 -3.60 14.28
C GLY A 105 -4.76 -2.21 14.84
N SER A 106 -5.80 -1.55 15.39
CA SER A 106 -5.69 -0.16 15.86
C SER A 106 -4.56 0.04 16.87
N ALA A 107 -4.44 -0.84 17.86
CA ALA A 107 -3.40 -0.76 18.88
C ALA A 107 -1.98 -0.83 18.27
N THR A 108 -1.74 -1.74 17.34
CA THR A 108 -0.45 -1.86 16.67
C THR A 108 -0.15 -0.64 15.79
N LEU A 109 -1.16 -0.14 15.09
CA LEU A 109 -1.01 1.10 14.28
C LEU A 109 -0.67 2.30 15.15
N ASP A 110 -1.29 2.44 16.33
CA ASP A 110 -0.98 3.51 17.28
C ASP A 110 0.48 3.44 17.74
N GLU A 111 1.00 2.24 18.02
CA GLU A 111 2.41 2.03 18.36
C GLU A 111 3.34 2.35 17.18
N ILE A 112 2.98 1.96 15.95
CA ILE A 112 3.74 2.31 14.73
C ILE A 112 3.76 3.84 14.54
N TYR A 113 2.63 4.53 14.73
CA TYR A 113 2.59 5.99 14.64
C TYR A 113 3.41 6.65 15.76
N LEU A 114 3.35 6.13 16.98
CA LEU A 114 4.18 6.62 18.09
C LEU A 114 5.67 6.49 17.77
N PHE A 115 6.10 5.31 17.27
CA PHE A 115 7.47 5.10 16.80
C PHE A 115 7.82 6.10 15.68
N SER A 116 6.95 6.24 14.70
CA SER A 116 7.10 7.13 13.55
C SER A 116 7.32 8.58 13.97
N PHE A 117 6.48 9.11 14.86
CA PHE A 117 6.61 10.49 15.35
C PHE A 117 7.87 10.70 16.22
N ARG A 118 8.19 9.76 17.10
CA ARG A 118 9.38 9.85 17.96
C ARG A 118 10.68 9.85 17.14
N ASN A 119 10.74 9.05 16.11
CA ASN A 119 11.93 8.87 15.28
C ASN A 119 11.91 9.70 13.99
N LYS A 120 10.85 10.50 13.76
CA LYS A 120 10.64 11.26 12.53
C LYS A 120 10.74 10.40 11.25
N LYS A 121 10.11 9.21 11.30
CA LYS A 121 10.05 8.25 10.20
C LYS A 121 8.63 8.23 9.64
N PRO A 122 8.34 8.95 8.54
CA PRO A 122 6.97 9.07 8.03
C PRO A 122 6.39 7.71 7.64
N VAL A 123 5.10 7.54 7.92
CA VAL A 123 4.32 6.37 7.50
C VAL A 123 3.56 6.69 6.22
N LEU A 124 3.69 5.83 5.22
CA LEU A 124 2.88 5.80 4.02
C LEU A 124 1.78 4.74 4.23
N GLY A 125 0.55 5.21 4.31
CA GLY A 125 -0.63 4.41 4.65
C GLY A 125 -1.40 3.93 3.43
N LEU A 126 -2.50 3.22 3.68
CA LEU A 126 -3.32 2.53 2.68
C LEU A 126 -4.67 3.20 2.45
N SER A 127 -5.04 4.19 3.27
CA SER A 127 -6.39 4.74 3.28
C SER A 127 -6.41 6.17 3.82
N GLU A 128 -7.50 6.88 3.55
CA GLU A 128 -7.78 8.17 4.17
C GLU A 128 -7.78 8.08 5.71
N LYS A 129 -8.26 6.94 6.26
CA LYS A 129 -8.26 6.70 7.72
C LYS A 129 -6.84 6.71 8.27
N ASN A 130 -5.88 6.08 7.58
CA ASN A 130 -4.47 6.10 7.99
C ASN A 130 -3.91 7.53 7.95
N VAL A 131 -4.25 8.32 6.93
CA VAL A 131 -3.79 9.72 6.82
C VAL A 131 -4.34 10.57 7.95
N LYS A 132 -5.62 10.40 8.30
CA LYS A 132 -6.23 11.07 9.47
C LYS A 132 -5.62 10.64 10.80
N ALA A 133 -5.17 9.38 10.91
CA ALA A 133 -4.55 8.83 12.12
C ALA A 133 -3.08 9.24 12.30
N GLY A 134 -2.41 9.77 11.26
CA GLY A 134 -1.02 10.22 11.38
C GLY A 134 -0.08 9.79 10.27
N SER A 135 -0.53 9.02 9.27
CA SER A 135 0.30 8.78 8.07
C SER A 135 0.58 10.08 7.34
N LEU A 136 1.80 10.22 6.81
CA LEU A 136 2.19 11.36 5.99
C LEU A 136 1.34 11.48 4.73
N LEU A 137 1.16 10.34 4.08
CA LEU A 137 0.32 10.20 2.90
C LEU A 137 -0.23 8.78 2.78
N ALA A 138 -1.19 8.59 1.87
CA ALA A 138 -1.64 7.27 1.45
C ALA A 138 -1.85 7.24 -0.06
N VAL A 139 -1.56 6.08 -0.66
CA VAL A 139 -1.90 5.76 -2.05
C VAL A 139 -3.11 4.84 -2.02
N VAL A 140 -4.24 5.35 -2.45
CA VAL A 140 -5.55 4.70 -2.33
C VAL A 140 -6.09 4.38 -3.71
N PHE A 141 -6.65 3.21 -3.90
CA PHE A 141 -7.27 2.86 -5.18
C PHE A 141 -8.35 3.87 -5.58
N ASN A 142 -8.39 4.22 -6.86
CA ASN A 142 -9.44 5.07 -7.40
C ASN A 142 -10.67 4.23 -7.72
N LEU A 143 -11.81 4.55 -7.09
CA LEU A 143 -13.05 3.76 -7.21
C LEU A 143 -13.59 3.73 -8.64
N SER A 144 -13.51 4.85 -9.37
CA SER A 144 -13.95 4.92 -10.77
C SER A 144 -13.09 4.01 -11.65
N SER A 145 -11.79 3.93 -11.39
CA SER A 145 -10.87 3.01 -12.06
C SER A 145 -11.22 1.55 -11.80
N VAL A 146 -11.57 1.20 -10.56
CA VAL A 146 -12.05 -0.16 -10.22
C VAL A 146 -13.33 -0.48 -10.97
N ALA A 147 -14.31 0.43 -10.98
CA ALA A 147 -15.58 0.25 -11.67
C ALA A 147 -15.39 0.05 -13.19
N LEU A 148 -14.55 0.89 -13.81
CA LEU A 148 -14.23 0.79 -15.23
C LEU A 148 -13.57 -0.56 -15.56
N LYS A 149 -12.56 -0.96 -14.81
CA LYS A 149 -11.88 -2.25 -15.00
C LYS A 149 -12.81 -3.45 -14.78
N THR A 150 -13.68 -3.37 -13.78
CA THR A 150 -14.69 -4.43 -13.55
C THR A 150 -15.64 -4.53 -14.73
N SER A 151 -16.13 -3.40 -15.28
CA SER A 151 -16.98 -3.37 -16.46
C SER A 151 -16.28 -3.97 -17.70
N GLU A 152 -15.01 -3.62 -17.93
CA GLU A 152 -14.21 -4.21 -19.02
C GLU A 152 -14.11 -5.74 -18.89
N LEU A 153 -13.88 -6.25 -17.65
CA LEU A 153 -13.81 -7.70 -17.39
C LEU A 153 -15.15 -8.38 -17.61
N VAL A 154 -16.25 -7.79 -17.13
CA VAL A 154 -17.61 -8.31 -17.35
C VAL A 154 -17.90 -8.43 -18.83
N ASN A 155 -17.62 -7.38 -19.61
CA ASN A 155 -17.86 -7.40 -21.07
C ASN A 155 -17.02 -8.48 -21.76
N LYS A 156 -15.74 -8.65 -21.39
CA LYS A 156 -14.90 -9.72 -21.93
C LYS A 156 -15.45 -11.11 -21.59
N VAL A 157 -15.89 -11.33 -20.36
CA VAL A 157 -16.48 -12.60 -19.94
C VAL A 157 -17.77 -12.89 -20.69
N LEU A 158 -18.66 -11.90 -20.85
CA LEU A 158 -19.91 -12.05 -21.61
C LEU A 158 -19.66 -12.40 -23.09
N GLN A 159 -18.69 -11.75 -23.73
CA GLN A 159 -18.30 -12.02 -25.11
C GLN A 159 -17.70 -13.42 -25.31
N ARG A 160 -16.95 -13.92 -24.33
CA ARG A 160 -16.26 -15.23 -24.39
C ARG A 160 -17.09 -16.39 -23.84
N GLY A 161 -18.13 -16.10 -23.06
CA GLY A 161 -18.88 -17.09 -22.29
C GLY A 161 -18.07 -17.72 -21.13
N SER A 162 -16.85 -17.22 -20.86
CA SER A 162 -15.93 -17.77 -19.86
C SER A 162 -15.00 -16.71 -19.30
N ALA A 163 -14.62 -16.86 -18.03
CA ALA A 163 -13.56 -16.08 -17.36
C ALA A 163 -12.19 -16.78 -17.41
N GLU A 164 -12.12 -17.99 -17.93
CA GLU A 164 -10.89 -18.78 -17.98
C GLU A 164 -9.81 -18.09 -18.80
N GLY A 165 -8.59 -18.03 -18.24
CA GLY A 165 -7.46 -17.34 -18.85
C GLY A 165 -7.55 -15.82 -18.84
N ILE A 166 -8.57 -15.22 -18.23
CA ILE A 166 -8.63 -13.79 -17.96
C ILE A 166 -8.00 -13.53 -16.60
N GLY A 167 -6.85 -12.85 -16.58
CA GLY A 167 -6.12 -12.56 -15.35
C GLY A 167 -6.89 -11.62 -14.41
N GLN A 168 -6.67 -11.80 -13.12
CA GLN A 168 -7.09 -10.86 -12.08
C GLN A 168 -6.16 -9.64 -12.10
N MET A 169 -6.67 -8.43 -11.91
CA MET A 169 -5.88 -7.21 -12.09
C MET A 169 -6.13 -6.14 -11.03
N PRO A 170 -5.13 -5.28 -10.75
CA PRO A 170 -5.32 -4.10 -9.90
C PRO A 170 -6.06 -2.99 -10.65
N PRO A 171 -6.46 -1.90 -9.96
CA PRO A 171 -6.93 -0.67 -10.58
C PRO A 171 -5.89 -0.08 -11.51
N SER A 172 -6.32 0.71 -12.50
CA SER A 172 -5.40 1.42 -13.41
C SER A 172 -4.94 2.77 -12.87
N SER A 173 -5.57 3.28 -11.83
CA SER A 173 -5.19 4.55 -11.19
C SER A 173 -5.42 4.55 -9.69
N TYR A 174 -4.67 5.42 -9.01
CA TYR A 174 -4.68 5.59 -7.56
C TYR A 174 -4.82 7.07 -7.22
N ASP A 175 -5.51 7.36 -6.11
CA ASP A 175 -5.64 8.68 -5.54
C ASP A 175 -4.60 8.87 -4.43
N ILE A 176 -4.00 10.06 -4.33
CA ILE A 176 -3.05 10.40 -3.28
C ILE A 176 -3.76 11.26 -2.24
N TYR A 177 -3.59 10.90 -0.97
CA TYR A 177 -4.07 11.66 0.19
C TYR A 177 -2.86 12.11 1.00
N ILE A 178 -2.83 13.35 1.47
CA ILE A 178 -1.68 13.95 2.17
C ILE A 178 -2.12 14.56 3.49
N ASN A 179 -1.26 14.48 4.51
CA ASN A 179 -1.43 15.15 5.80
C ASN A 179 -0.30 16.15 6.02
N LEU A 180 -0.59 17.44 5.82
CA LEU A 180 0.39 18.51 6.02
C LEU A 180 0.69 18.75 7.50
N ILE A 181 -0.24 18.43 8.41
CA ILE A 181 0.01 18.50 9.86
C ILE A 181 1.10 17.50 10.26
N THR A 182 1.02 16.28 9.73
CA THR A 182 2.05 15.25 9.95
C THR A 182 3.37 15.66 9.31
N ALA A 183 3.33 16.21 8.09
CA ALA A 183 4.51 16.70 7.39
C ALA A 183 5.25 17.78 8.21
N ASP A 184 4.52 18.76 8.71
CA ASP A 184 5.07 19.84 9.55
C ASP A 184 5.69 19.28 10.84
N LYS A 185 4.95 18.47 11.60
CA LYS A 185 5.45 17.84 12.85
C LYS A 185 6.70 17.00 12.66
N MET A 186 6.86 16.37 11.49
CA MET A 186 8.04 15.53 11.17
C MET A 186 9.14 16.31 10.45
N ASN A 187 8.91 17.59 10.12
CA ASN A 187 9.80 18.41 9.31
C ASN A 187 10.07 17.79 7.93
N VAL A 188 9.01 17.21 7.31
CA VAL A 188 9.06 16.66 5.95
C VAL A 188 8.49 17.68 4.97
N LYS A 189 9.31 18.10 4.02
CA LYS A 189 8.86 19.03 2.97
C LYS A 189 8.05 18.27 1.92
N ILE A 190 6.80 18.66 1.72
CA ILE A 190 5.96 18.15 0.64
C ILE A 190 6.10 19.06 -0.58
N PRO A 191 6.57 18.55 -1.74
CA PRO A 191 6.66 19.37 -2.96
C PRO A 191 5.28 19.84 -3.41
N GLN A 192 5.20 21.07 -3.92
CA GLN A 192 3.94 21.63 -4.43
C GLN A 192 3.34 20.75 -5.53
N SER A 193 4.16 20.21 -6.41
CA SER A 193 3.73 19.29 -7.47
C SER A 193 3.05 18.01 -6.96
N LEU A 194 3.36 17.56 -5.74
CA LEU A 194 2.64 16.44 -5.10
C LEU A 194 1.31 16.91 -4.52
N ILE A 195 1.28 18.12 -3.95
CA ILE A 195 0.03 18.72 -3.42
C ILE A 195 -0.98 18.93 -4.55
N ASP A 196 -0.52 19.40 -5.72
CA ASP A 196 -1.36 19.71 -6.87
C ASP A 196 -2.05 18.47 -7.47
N VAL A 197 -1.44 17.28 -7.36
CA VAL A 197 -2.01 16.02 -7.84
C VAL A 197 -2.76 15.25 -6.75
N ALA A 198 -2.74 15.72 -5.51
CA ALA A 198 -3.41 15.06 -4.41
C ALA A 198 -4.93 15.18 -4.51
N LYS A 199 -5.63 14.08 -4.33
CA LYS A 199 -7.10 14.04 -4.23
C LYS A 199 -7.60 14.79 -3.00
N LYS A 200 -6.84 14.71 -1.90
CA LYS A 200 -7.20 15.34 -0.63
C LYS A 200 -5.95 15.71 0.16
N VAL A 201 -6.01 16.91 0.75
CA VAL A 201 -4.96 17.44 1.62
C VAL A 201 -5.59 17.80 2.97
N ILE A 202 -5.07 17.22 4.05
CA ILE A 202 -5.41 17.55 5.44
C ILE A 202 -4.47 18.67 5.90
N LYS A 203 -5.07 19.76 6.33
CA LYS A 203 -4.39 20.98 6.79
C LYS A 203 -4.69 21.23 8.26
#